data_b5f3b4694b57438569da349f471cc683
#
_entry.id   b5f3b4694b57438569da349f471cc683
#
_cell.length_a   1.000
_cell.length_b   1.000
_cell.length_c   1.000
_cell.angle_alpha   90.00
_cell.angle_beta   90.00
_cell.angle_gamma   90.00
#
_symmetry.space_group_name_H-M   'P 1'
#
loop_
_entity.id
_entity.type
_entity.pdbx_description
1 polymer ?
#
loop_
_entity_poly.entity_id
_entity_poly.type
_entity_poly.pdbx_seq_one_letter_code
_entity_poly.pdbx_strand_id
1 'polypeptide(L)'
;MTQPQVYAKLVSMYIFDKYGIQLKFKEMFSRGKDCILSEEKFNLIKECSDFIDILDKRIKCFDGNLTEEIYVKTLNAELKRFGHWDNGTFIANNPKQILGVVVDHMSLVKATTGRTKKDEMDAISRSSVILRNTTKIMSPIHVAQFNRSAGSDERLKQAMQDPTSNDFKDSGSLYEDSQVVLALHSPHKFKLSTYKKYDIKTLEQCFIAIFLLKSRFGTSDIFVPMGFYGDCSHYIEIPKPDEIYDYEKYKDPYWILDKEDNINKSDDNLIDQTSKFVL
;
A
#
# COMPACT_ATOMS: atom_id res chain seq x y z
N MET A 1 0.49 -9.42 -7.74
CA MET A 1 -0.88 -9.30 -8.31
C MET A 1 -0.79 -9.08 -9.80
N THR A 2 -1.75 -9.55 -10.60
CA THR A 2 -1.85 -9.23 -12.03
C THR A 2 -2.45 -7.83 -12.23
N GLN A 3 -2.21 -7.20 -13.38
CA GLN A 3 -2.77 -5.88 -13.70
C GLN A 3 -4.30 -5.80 -13.52
N PRO A 4 -5.11 -6.79 -14.01
CA PRO A 4 -6.56 -6.77 -13.75
C PRO A 4 -6.92 -6.80 -12.26
N GLN A 5 -6.13 -7.48 -11.43
CA GLN A 5 -6.36 -7.52 -9.99
C GLN A 5 -6.06 -6.17 -9.31
N VAL A 6 -5.04 -5.45 -9.78
CA VAL A 6 -4.73 -4.09 -9.30
C VAL A 6 -5.87 -3.15 -9.68
N TYR A 7 -6.30 -3.18 -10.95
CA TYR A 7 -7.40 -2.34 -11.43
C TYR A 7 -8.71 -2.61 -10.69
N ALA A 8 -9.05 -3.89 -10.47
CA ALA A 8 -10.23 -4.27 -9.73
C ALA A 8 -10.25 -3.67 -8.30
N LYS A 9 -9.13 -3.67 -7.60
CA LYS A 9 -9.03 -3.04 -6.28
C LYS A 9 -9.21 -1.52 -6.35
N LEU A 10 -8.58 -0.86 -7.31
CA LEU A 10 -8.66 0.59 -7.47
C LEU A 10 -10.07 1.03 -7.89
N VAL A 11 -10.74 0.26 -8.77
CA VAL A 11 -12.14 0.50 -9.15
C VAL A 11 -13.07 0.27 -7.97
N SER A 12 -12.85 -0.79 -7.17
CA SER A 12 -13.63 -1.03 -5.95
C SER A 12 -13.53 0.14 -4.96
N MET A 13 -12.32 0.66 -4.74
CA MET A 13 -12.07 1.82 -3.90
C MET A 13 -12.78 3.07 -4.47
N TYR A 14 -12.61 3.35 -5.75
CA TYR A 14 -13.22 4.50 -6.42
C TYR A 14 -14.77 4.47 -6.37
N ILE A 15 -15.37 3.29 -6.55
CA ILE A 15 -16.84 3.13 -6.46
C ILE A 15 -17.31 3.39 -5.04
N PHE A 16 -16.57 2.91 -4.03
CA PHE A 16 -16.91 3.19 -2.64
C PHE A 16 -16.82 4.69 -2.32
N ASP A 17 -15.74 5.35 -2.72
CA ASP A 17 -15.55 6.79 -2.48
C ASP A 17 -16.62 7.64 -3.19
N LYS A 18 -16.98 7.28 -4.42
CA LYS A 18 -17.88 8.09 -5.23
C LYS A 18 -19.37 7.85 -4.97
N TYR A 19 -19.73 6.58 -4.71
CA TYR A 19 -21.13 6.16 -4.63
C TYR A 19 -21.51 5.59 -3.27
N GLY A 20 -20.57 5.39 -2.34
CA GLY A 20 -20.81 4.73 -1.08
C GLY A 20 -21.17 3.24 -1.22
N ILE A 21 -20.89 2.62 -2.37
CA ILE A 21 -21.28 1.24 -2.66
C ILE A 21 -20.09 0.32 -2.54
N GLN A 22 -20.21 -0.69 -1.68
CA GLN A 22 -19.19 -1.70 -1.50
C GLN A 22 -19.22 -2.72 -2.65
N LEU A 23 -18.17 -2.75 -3.45
CA LEU A 23 -17.96 -3.72 -4.52
C LEU A 23 -16.83 -4.66 -4.14
N LYS A 24 -17.18 -5.89 -3.77
CA LYS A 24 -16.19 -6.87 -3.33
C LYS A 24 -15.30 -7.34 -4.47
N PHE A 25 -14.01 -7.43 -4.22
CA PHE A 25 -13.03 -7.96 -5.18
C PHE A 25 -13.44 -9.32 -5.77
N LYS A 26 -14.02 -10.21 -4.95
CA LYS A 26 -14.50 -11.52 -5.39
C LYS A 26 -15.68 -11.43 -6.37
N GLU A 27 -16.57 -10.45 -6.20
CA GLU A 27 -17.71 -10.22 -7.09
C GLU A 27 -17.24 -9.81 -8.48
N MET A 28 -16.23 -8.94 -8.59
CA MET A 28 -15.68 -8.48 -9.87
C MET A 28 -15.13 -9.61 -10.74
N PHE A 29 -14.67 -10.70 -10.12
CA PHE A 29 -14.20 -11.89 -10.84
C PHE A 29 -15.20 -13.03 -10.84
N SER A 30 -16.41 -12.81 -10.32
CA SER A 30 -17.49 -13.82 -10.20
C SER A 30 -17.00 -15.14 -9.62
N ARG A 31 -16.15 -15.09 -8.61
CA ARG A 31 -15.54 -16.26 -7.97
C ARG A 31 -16.34 -16.68 -6.74
N GLY A 32 -17.04 -17.81 -6.88
CA GLY A 32 -17.84 -18.43 -5.81
C GLY A 32 -19.34 -18.28 -6.04
N LYS A 33 -20.12 -19.17 -5.40
CA LYS A 33 -21.58 -19.22 -5.58
C LYS A 33 -22.30 -17.95 -5.09
N ASP A 34 -21.71 -17.29 -4.08
CA ASP A 34 -22.29 -16.11 -3.42
C ASP A 34 -21.62 -14.79 -3.83
N CYS A 35 -20.80 -14.83 -4.88
CA CYS A 35 -20.00 -13.69 -5.34
C CYS A 35 -20.28 -13.40 -6.81
N ILE A 36 -21.57 -13.35 -7.20
CA ILE A 36 -21.99 -13.02 -8.56
C ILE A 36 -22.14 -11.50 -8.64
N LEU A 37 -21.53 -10.90 -9.65
CA LEU A 37 -21.68 -9.47 -9.93
C LEU A 37 -23.12 -9.19 -10.37
N SER A 38 -23.85 -8.33 -9.64
CA SER A 38 -25.19 -7.91 -10.02
C SER A 38 -25.14 -6.98 -11.24
N GLU A 39 -26.26 -6.89 -11.98
CA GLU A 39 -26.36 -5.98 -13.12
C GLU A 39 -26.16 -4.52 -12.71
N GLU A 40 -26.69 -4.12 -11.56
CA GLU A 40 -26.48 -2.79 -10.98
C GLU A 40 -25.01 -2.47 -10.77
N LYS A 41 -24.27 -3.34 -10.05
CA LYS A 41 -22.84 -3.18 -9.82
C LYS A 41 -22.01 -3.23 -11.12
N PHE A 42 -22.45 -4.04 -12.09
CA PHE A 42 -21.81 -4.07 -13.41
C PHE A 42 -21.98 -2.74 -14.16
N ASN A 43 -23.15 -2.11 -14.07
CA ASN A 43 -23.37 -0.79 -14.66
C ASN A 43 -22.53 0.30 -13.98
N LEU A 44 -22.36 0.24 -12.66
CA LEU A 44 -21.42 1.15 -11.96
C LEU A 44 -19.98 1.00 -12.46
N ILE A 45 -19.52 -0.23 -12.72
CA ILE A 45 -18.17 -0.44 -13.29
C ILE A 45 -18.07 0.20 -14.68
N LYS A 46 -19.12 0.10 -15.52
CA LYS A 46 -19.15 0.77 -16.83
C LYS A 46 -19.09 2.29 -16.71
N GLU A 47 -19.75 2.87 -15.72
CA GLU A 47 -19.70 4.30 -15.44
C GLU A 47 -18.32 4.78 -15.00
N CYS A 48 -17.46 3.86 -14.56
CA CYS A 48 -16.06 4.14 -14.21
C CYS A 48 -15.09 4.03 -15.41
N SER A 49 -15.58 3.95 -16.65
CA SER A 49 -14.74 3.81 -17.85
C SER A 49 -13.64 4.87 -17.94
N ASP A 50 -13.98 6.14 -17.70
CA ASP A 50 -13.00 7.24 -17.74
C ASP A 50 -11.90 7.07 -16.68
N PHE A 51 -12.27 6.59 -15.48
CA PHE A 51 -11.29 6.28 -14.44
C PHE A 51 -10.38 5.11 -14.84
N ILE A 52 -10.95 4.06 -15.45
CA ILE A 52 -10.18 2.91 -15.96
C ILE A 52 -9.20 3.37 -17.06
N ASP A 53 -9.61 4.25 -17.95
CA ASP A 53 -8.76 4.84 -18.98
C ASP A 53 -7.60 5.65 -18.39
N ILE A 54 -7.84 6.35 -17.28
CA ILE A 54 -6.78 7.05 -16.53
C ILE A 54 -5.80 6.04 -15.94
N LEU A 55 -6.28 4.96 -15.32
CA LEU A 55 -5.42 3.90 -14.78
C LEU A 55 -4.54 3.28 -15.86
N ASP A 56 -5.11 2.97 -17.04
CA ASP A 56 -4.36 2.35 -18.14
C ASP A 56 -3.25 3.25 -18.69
N LYS A 57 -3.46 4.54 -18.69
CA LYS A 57 -2.44 5.53 -19.10
C LYS A 57 -1.35 5.74 -18.06
N ARG A 58 -1.64 5.52 -16.77
CA ARG A 58 -0.77 5.87 -15.64
C ARG A 58 -0.11 4.70 -14.95
N ILE A 59 -0.74 3.53 -14.96
CA ILE A 59 -0.24 2.33 -14.28
C ILE A 59 0.28 1.35 -15.32
N LYS A 60 1.50 0.88 -15.10
CA LYS A 60 2.10 -0.18 -15.90
C LYS A 60 2.54 -1.30 -14.98
N CYS A 61 2.00 -2.48 -15.21
CA CYS A 61 2.34 -3.67 -14.45
C CYS A 61 3.33 -4.54 -15.24
N PHE A 62 4.32 -5.05 -14.54
CA PHE A 62 5.30 -6.00 -15.08
C PHE A 62 5.17 -7.30 -14.30
N ASP A 63 4.73 -8.34 -15.00
CA ASP A 63 4.65 -9.69 -14.46
C ASP A 63 5.86 -10.50 -14.91
N GLY A 64 6.51 -11.21 -14.00
CA GLY A 64 7.62 -12.09 -14.35
C GLY A 64 8.65 -12.24 -13.23
N ASN A 65 9.74 -12.91 -13.60
CA ASN A 65 10.87 -13.10 -12.68
C ASN A 65 11.65 -11.79 -12.56
N LEU A 66 11.67 -11.23 -11.36
CA LEU A 66 12.41 -10.01 -11.06
C LEU A 66 13.82 -10.36 -10.61
N THR A 67 14.81 -9.82 -11.32
CA THR A 67 16.22 -9.74 -10.94
C THR A 67 16.66 -8.28 -10.99
N GLU A 68 17.80 -7.95 -10.40
CA GLU A 68 18.32 -6.57 -10.44
C GLU A 68 18.52 -6.07 -11.89
N GLU A 69 19.06 -6.91 -12.77
CA GLU A 69 19.25 -6.57 -14.18
C GLU A 69 17.92 -6.24 -14.88
N ILE A 70 16.90 -7.09 -14.69
CA ILE A 70 15.56 -6.86 -15.26
C ILE A 70 14.95 -5.59 -14.70
N TYR A 71 15.08 -5.35 -13.39
CA TYR A 71 14.58 -4.15 -12.72
C TYR A 71 15.19 -2.89 -13.33
N VAL A 72 16.51 -2.81 -13.39
CA VAL A 72 17.22 -1.63 -13.94
C VAL A 72 16.92 -1.42 -15.43
N LYS A 73 16.92 -2.51 -16.22
CA LYS A 73 16.60 -2.46 -17.65
C LYS A 73 15.19 -1.94 -17.90
N THR A 74 14.22 -2.46 -17.16
CA THR A 74 12.81 -2.06 -17.27
C THR A 74 12.62 -0.59 -16.90
N LEU A 75 13.21 -0.15 -15.78
CA LEU A 75 13.11 1.23 -15.35
C LEU A 75 13.79 2.21 -16.32
N ASN A 76 14.97 1.87 -16.82
CA ASN A 76 15.63 2.70 -17.83
C ASN A 76 14.82 2.81 -19.13
N ALA A 77 14.11 1.75 -19.52
CA ALA A 77 13.21 1.81 -20.67
C ALA A 77 12.01 2.73 -20.42
N GLU A 78 11.40 2.66 -19.23
CA GLU A 78 10.28 3.53 -18.85
C GLU A 78 10.71 5.00 -18.65
N LEU A 79 11.86 5.24 -18.04
CA LEU A 79 12.39 6.59 -17.81
C LEU A 79 12.53 7.41 -19.10
N LYS A 80 12.76 6.77 -20.26
CA LYS A 80 12.79 7.46 -21.57
C LYS A 80 11.49 8.20 -21.92
N ARG A 81 10.38 7.82 -21.30
CA ARG A 81 9.09 8.52 -21.48
C ARG A 81 9.02 9.82 -20.68
N PHE A 82 9.85 9.93 -19.64
CA PHE A 82 9.81 11.02 -18.67
C PHE A 82 11.02 11.98 -18.79
N GLY A 83 11.99 11.64 -19.63
CA GLY A 83 13.18 12.45 -19.81
C GLY A 83 14.23 11.73 -20.64
N HIS A 84 15.46 12.25 -20.60
CA HIS A 84 16.61 11.67 -21.29
C HIS A 84 17.87 11.78 -20.43
N TRP A 85 18.86 10.97 -20.77
CA TRP A 85 20.18 11.00 -20.15
C TRP A 85 21.12 11.90 -20.95
N ASP A 86 21.75 12.83 -20.28
CA ASP A 86 22.82 13.67 -20.83
C ASP A 86 24.05 13.62 -19.92
N ASN A 87 25.18 13.12 -20.43
CA ASN A 87 26.44 12.99 -19.70
C ASN A 87 26.31 12.39 -18.29
N GLY A 88 25.48 11.34 -18.15
CA GLY A 88 25.24 10.65 -16.86
C GLY A 88 24.26 11.34 -15.93
N THR A 89 23.68 12.47 -16.35
CA THR A 89 22.62 13.19 -15.63
C THR A 89 21.27 12.95 -16.31
N PHE A 90 20.24 12.63 -15.52
CA PHE A 90 18.90 12.51 -16.07
C PHE A 90 18.23 13.89 -16.11
N ILE A 91 17.75 14.27 -17.30
CA ILE A 91 17.01 15.51 -17.50
C ILE A 91 15.54 15.16 -17.71
N ALA A 92 14.72 15.48 -16.70
CA ALA A 92 13.28 15.20 -16.73
C ALA A 92 12.54 16.21 -17.61
N ASN A 93 11.59 15.73 -18.44
CA ASN A 93 10.68 16.58 -19.22
C ASN A 93 9.81 17.45 -18.31
N ASN A 94 9.42 16.93 -17.16
CA ASN A 94 8.72 17.65 -16.11
C ASN A 94 9.34 17.29 -14.74
N PRO A 95 10.12 18.18 -14.12
CA PRO A 95 10.79 17.91 -12.85
C PRO A 95 9.81 17.82 -11.65
N LYS A 96 8.56 18.22 -11.82
CA LYS A 96 7.52 18.09 -10.79
C LYS A 96 6.78 16.75 -10.85
N GLN A 97 7.01 15.96 -11.90
CA GLN A 97 6.38 14.66 -12.04
C GLN A 97 7.05 13.64 -11.12
N ILE A 98 6.26 12.77 -10.51
CA ILE A 98 6.73 11.66 -9.68
C ILE A 98 6.44 10.35 -10.40
N LEU A 99 7.46 9.50 -10.53
CA LEU A 99 7.34 8.13 -11.00
C LEU A 99 7.38 7.19 -9.79
N GLY A 100 6.21 6.72 -9.35
CA GLY A 100 6.10 5.68 -8.34
C GLY A 100 6.51 4.32 -8.89
N VAL A 101 7.42 3.63 -8.22
CA VAL A 101 7.88 2.29 -8.61
C VAL A 101 7.64 1.32 -7.47
N VAL A 102 6.64 0.45 -7.60
CA VAL A 102 6.26 -0.50 -6.55
C VAL A 102 6.77 -1.90 -6.88
N VAL A 103 7.51 -2.50 -5.96
CA VAL A 103 7.92 -3.92 -6.03
C VAL A 103 7.11 -4.70 -4.99
N ASP A 104 6.10 -5.45 -5.43
CA ASP A 104 5.18 -6.24 -4.60
C ASP A 104 5.37 -7.74 -4.88
N HIS A 105 6.14 -8.47 -4.06
CA HIS A 105 6.97 -8.03 -2.93
C HIS A 105 8.41 -8.57 -3.10
N MET A 106 9.35 -7.99 -2.38
CA MET A 106 10.79 -8.26 -2.51
C MET A 106 11.15 -9.74 -2.31
N SER A 107 10.41 -10.49 -1.49
CA SER A 107 10.65 -11.92 -1.32
C SER A 107 10.31 -12.80 -2.54
N LEU A 108 9.76 -12.24 -3.63
CA LEU A 108 9.57 -12.94 -4.92
C LEU A 108 10.72 -12.73 -5.91
N VAL A 109 11.70 -11.91 -5.58
CA VAL A 109 12.92 -11.71 -6.38
C VAL A 109 13.63 -13.04 -6.59
N LYS A 110 14.14 -13.28 -7.78
CA LYS A 110 14.85 -14.51 -8.17
C LYS A 110 16.36 -14.32 -8.03
N ALA A 111 17.02 -15.33 -7.47
CA ALA A 111 18.47 -15.37 -7.47
C ALA A 111 19.00 -15.61 -8.89
N THR A 112 20.08 -14.92 -9.26
CA THR A 112 20.84 -15.15 -10.48
C THR A 112 22.00 -16.07 -10.21
N THR A 113 22.63 -16.60 -11.27
CA THR A 113 23.81 -17.47 -11.14
C THR A 113 24.91 -16.78 -10.35
N GLY A 114 25.36 -17.40 -9.28
CA GLY A 114 26.44 -16.88 -8.42
C GLY A 114 25.97 -15.86 -7.37
N ARG A 115 24.67 -15.56 -7.26
CA ARG A 115 24.11 -14.68 -6.23
C ARG A 115 23.05 -15.39 -5.41
N THR A 116 22.95 -15.06 -4.14
CA THR A 116 21.81 -15.47 -3.31
C THR A 116 20.61 -14.55 -3.58
N LYS A 117 19.43 -14.99 -3.16
CA LYS A 117 18.22 -14.15 -3.21
C LYS A 117 18.40 -12.85 -2.42
N LYS A 118 19.12 -12.91 -1.29
CA LYS A 118 19.43 -11.73 -0.48
C LYS A 118 20.30 -10.75 -1.26
N ASP A 119 21.34 -11.24 -1.95
CA ASP A 119 22.23 -10.39 -2.75
C ASP A 119 21.46 -9.65 -3.85
N GLU A 120 20.47 -10.31 -4.49
CA GLU A 120 19.62 -9.68 -5.49
C GLU A 120 18.69 -8.62 -4.87
N MET A 121 18.11 -8.88 -3.70
CA MET A 121 17.29 -7.90 -2.98
C MET A 121 18.12 -6.67 -2.61
N ASP A 122 19.32 -6.87 -2.10
CA ASP A 122 20.26 -5.81 -1.75
C ASP A 122 20.70 -5.02 -2.99
N ALA A 123 20.91 -5.69 -4.13
CA ALA A 123 21.24 -5.03 -5.40
C ALA A 123 20.10 -4.17 -5.92
N ILE A 124 18.84 -4.66 -5.89
CA ILE A 124 17.65 -3.89 -6.26
C ILE A 124 17.50 -2.67 -5.35
N SER A 125 17.70 -2.82 -4.04
CA SER A 125 17.64 -1.71 -3.09
C SER A 125 18.63 -0.61 -3.45
N ARG A 126 19.91 -0.95 -3.67
CA ARG A 126 20.95 -0.01 -4.05
C ARG A 126 20.67 0.65 -5.40
N SER A 127 20.26 -0.12 -6.41
CA SER A 127 19.90 0.41 -7.73
C SER A 127 18.74 1.39 -7.64
N SER A 128 17.76 1.13 -6.75
CA SER A 128 16.65 2.05 -6.47
C SER A 128 17.12 3.36 -5.87
N VAL A 129 18.07 3.31 -4.91
CA VAL A 129 18.67 4.52 -4.33
C VAL A 129 19.43 5.33 -5.38
N ILE A 130 20.22 4.65 -6.22
CA ILE A 130 20.98 5.31 -7.31
C ILE A 130 20.01 5.99 -8.29
N LEU A 131 19.02 5.26 -8.80
CA LEU A 131 18.05 5.78 -9.75
C LEU A 131 17.23 6.94 -9.17
N ARG A 132 16.77 6.84 -7.94
CA ARG A 132 16.07 7.92 -7.24
C ARG A 132 16.93 9.18 -7.16
N ASN A 133 18.18 9.04 -6.72
CA ASN A 133 19.08 10.18 -6.52
C ASN A 133 19.51 10.83 -7.84
N THR A 134 19.64 10.03 -8.91
CA THR A 134 20.05 10.51 -10.22
C THR A 134 18.90 11.13 -11.00
N THR A 135 17.72 10.50 -10.96
CA THR A 135 16.57 10.98 -11.75
C THR A 135 15.79 12.08 -11.02
N LYS A 136 15.77 12.07 -9.70
CA LYS A 136 15.03 12.99 -8.81
C LYS A 136 13.50 12.99 -8.97
N ILE A 137 12.97 12.21 -9.91
CA ILE A 137 11.52 12.02 -10.14
C ILE A 137 11.05 10.64 -9.68
N MET A 138 11.95 9.70 -9.44
CA MET A 138 11.58 8.33 -9.04
C MET A 138 11.35 8.21 -7.55
N SER A 139 10.24 7.57 -7.16
CA SER A 139 9.89 7.21 -5.79
C SER A 139 9.73 5.68 -5.69
N PRO A 140 10.78 4.95 -5.28
CA PRO A 140 10.70 3.50 -5.12
C PRO A 140 9.97 3.13 -3.83
N ILE A 141 9.07 2.16 -3.93
CA ILE A 141 8.32 1.56 -2.82
C ILE A 141 8.55 0.05 -2.85
N HIS A 142 9.24 -0.47 -1.85
CA HIS A 142 9.51 -1.89 -1.73
C HIS A 142 8.60 -2.51 -0.66
N VAL A 143 7.76 -3.44 -1.06
CA VAL A 143 6.96 -4.23 -0.12
C VAL A 143 7.79 -5.40 0.36
N ALA A 144 7.97 -5.55 1.66
CA ALA A 144 8.69 -6.64 2.28
C ALA A 144 7.83 -7.34 3.34
N GLN A 145 8.07 -8.62 3.56
CA GLN A 145 7.44 -9.37 4.65
C GLN A 145 8.38 -9.41 5.85
N PHE A 146 7.79 -9.34 7.03
CA PHE A 146 8.54 -9.60 8.26
C PHE A 146 9.01 -11.05 8.33
N ASN A 147 10.11 -11.29 9.03
CA ASN A 147 10.55 -12.63 9.34
C ASN A 147 9.54 -13.33 10.27
N ARG A 148 9.57 -14.67 10.28
CA ARG A 148 8.62 -15.47 11.07
C ARG A 148 8.77 -15.26 12.58
N SER A 149 9.92 -14.82 13.06
CA SER A 149 10.18 -14.56 14.48
C SER A 149 9.37 -13.36 15.02
N ALA A 150 8.90 -12.46 14.15
CA ALA A 150 8.03 -11.34 14.54
C ALA A 150 6.75 -11.81 15.25
N GLY A 151 6.25 -13.01 14.95
CA GLY A 151 5.07 -13.62 15.57
C GLY A 151 5.37 -14.81 16.48
N SER A 152 6.59 -14.94 17.02
CA SER A 152 6.94 -16.06 17.90
C SER A 152 6.15 -15.98 19.23
N ASP A 153 5.80 -17.16 19.77
CA ASP A 153 5.12 -17.28 21.07
C ASP A 153 5.90 -16.59 22.21
N GLU A 154 7.21 -16.54 22.10
CA GLU A 154 8.08 -15.88 23.07
C GLU A 154 7.86 -14.36 23.09
N ARG A 155 7.80 -13.71 21.92
CA ARG A 155 7.46 -12.27 21.81
C ARG A 155 6.04 -11.96 22.29
N LEU A 156 5.09 -12.83 21.97
CA LEU A 156 3.71 -12.67 22.40
C LEU A 156 3.58 -12.74 23.94
N LYS A 157 4.31 -13.69 24.58
CA LYS A 157 4.36 -13.81 26.04
C LYS A 157 5.02 -12.61 26.73
N GLN A 158 6.00 -11.99 26.10
CA GLN A 158 6.73 -10.83 26.62
C GLN A 158 6.02 -9.50 26.34
N ALA A 159 4.80 -9.51 25.79
CA ALA A 159 4.08 -8.32 25.33
C ALA A 159 4.86 -7.45 24.30
N MET A 160 5.88 -8.02 23.65
CA MET A 160 6.69 -7.39 22.59
C MET A 160 6.02 -7.56 21.23
N GLN A 161 4.84 -6.99 21.08
CA GLN A 161 3.97 -7.25 19.93
C GLN A 161 4.15 -6.23 18.80
N ASP A 162 4.76 -5.09 19.11
CA ASP A 162 5.00 -4.02 18.14
C ASP A 162 6.08 -4.44 17.13
N PRO A 163 5.91 -4.11 15.83
CA PRO A 163 6.96 -4.29 14.84
C PRO A 163 8.21 -3.47 15.19
N THR A 164 9.37 -4.03 14.89
CA THR A 164 10.65 -3.39 15.11
C THR A 164 11.55 -3.48 13.88
N SER A 165 12.63 -2.72 13.84
CA SER A 165 13.65 -2.81 12.79
C SER A 165 14.27 -4.21 12.65
N ASN A 166 14.32 -4.98 13.75
CA ASN A 166 14.87 -6.35 13.76
C ASN A 166 13.99 -7.34 13.00
N ASP A 167 12.73 -7.01 12.75
CA ASP A 167 11.83 -7.85 11.99
C ASP A 167 12.16 -7.87 10.49
N PHE A 168 13.01 -6.94 10.04
CA PHE A 168 13.57 -6.87 8.68
C PHE A 168 14.91 -7.61 8.51
N LYS A 169 15.26 -8.54 9.39
CA LYS A 169 16.58 -9.14 9.47
C LYS A 169 17.13 -9.70 8.14
N ASP A 170 16.26 -10.29 7.30
CA ASP A 170 16.65 -10.80 5.98
C ASP A 170 16.72 -9.70 4.91
N SER A 171 16.32 -8.48 5.25
CA SER A 171 16.21 -7.30 4.38
C SER A 171 16.87 -6.07 5.02
N GLY A 172 17.94 -6.24 5.76
CA GLY A 172 18.63 -5.14 6.48
C GLY A 172 18.97 -3.97 5.56
N SER A 173 19.43 -4.23 4.35
CA SER A 173 19.72 -3.21 3.35
C SER A 173 18.45 -2.41 2.95
N LEU A 174 17.29 -3.07 2.81
CA LEU A 174 16.04 -2.37 2.51
C LEU A 174 15.68 -1.36 3.60
N TYR A 175 15.87 -1.74 4.88
CA TYR A 175 15.65 -0.83 6.00
C TYR A 175 16.67 0.31 6.00
N GLU A 176 17.95 0.01 5.79
CA GLU A 176 19.04 1.00 5.81
C GLU A 176 18.91 2.01 4.66
N ASP A 177 18.61 1.56 3.44
CA ASP A 177 18.52 2.36 2.23
C ASP A 177 17.22 3.19 2.17
N SER A 178 16.18 2.78 2.88
CA SER A 178 14.89 3.48 2.90
C SER A 178 14.97 4.81 3.64
N GLN A 179 14.25 5.80 3.11
CA GLN A 179 14.06 7.10 3.77
C GLN A 179 12.91 7.05 4.78
N VAL A 180 11.89 6.27 4.46
CA VAL A 180 10.70 6.03 5.30
C VAL A 180 10.45 4.54 5.35
N VAL A 181 10.12 4.02 6.52
CA VAL A 181 9.73 2.62 6.73
C VAL A 181 8.40 2.59 7.47
N LEU A 182 7.40 2.05 6.80
CA LEU A 182 6.08 1.79 7.37
C LEU A 182 5.92 0.29 7.62
N ALA A 183 5.42 -0.06 8.80
CA ALA A 183 5.10 -1.43 9.17
C ALA A 183 3.60 -1.57 9.41
N LEU A 184 2.98 -2.56 8.76
CA LEU A 184 1.58 -2.90 8.98
C LEU A 184 1.50 -4.11 9.91
N HIS A 185 0.78 -3.97 11.01
CA HIS A 185 0.61 -4.99 12.01
C HIS A 185 -0.88 -5.30 12.22
N SER A 186 -1.24 -6.58 12.18
CA SER A 186 -2.60 -7.04 12.45
C SER A 186 -2.63 -7.82 13.77
N PRO A 187 -3.04 -7.22 14.89
CA PRO A 187 -3.10 -7.89 16.18
C PRO A 187 -4.04 -9.10 16.20
N HIS A 188 -5.11 -9.06 15.39
CA HIS A 188 -6.05 -10.18 15.27
C HIS A 188 -5.38 -11.47 14.76
N LYS A 189 -4.42 -11.37 13.83
CA LYS A 189 -3.65 -12.53 13.34
C LYS A 189 -2.82 -13.21 14.45
N PHE A 190 -2.48 -12.48 15.49
CA PHE A 190 -1.79 -12.98 16.68
C PHE A 190 -2.74 -13.37 17.80
N LYS A 191 -4.06 -13.43 17.54
CA LYS A 191 -5.11 -13.82 18.48
C LYS A 191 -5.14 -12.95 19.74
N LEU A 192 -4.76 -11.69 19.63
CA LEU A 192 -4.85 -10.74 20.72
C LEU A 192 -6.30 -10.33 20.92
N SER A 193 -6.77 -10.29 22.17
CA SER A 193 -8.09 -9.77 22.52
C SER A 193 -8.10 -8.24 22.60
N THR A 194 -6.96 -7.67 23.01
CA THR A 194 -6.77 -6.22 23.14
C THR A 194 -5.39 -5.82 22.62
N TYR A 195 -5.28 -4.61 22.08
CA TYR A 195 -4.01 -4.05 21.62
C TYR A 195 -4.00 -2.53 21.79
N LYS A 196 -3.05 -1.99 22.55
CA LYS A 196 -2.96 -0.54 22.86
C LYS A 196 -4.32 0.04 23.30
N LYS A 197 -5.05 -0.66 24.15
CA LYS A 197 -6.40 -0.38 24.65
C LYS A 197 -7.54 -0.53 23.63
N TYR A 198 -7.29 -0.86 22.37
CA TYR A 198 -8.34 -1.20 21.40
C TYR A 198 -8.90 -2.60 21.66
N ASP A 199 -10.21 -2.77 21.52
CA ASP A 199 -10.88 -4.08 21.58
C ASP A 199 -10.71 -4.82 20.24
N ILE A 200 -9.66 -5.63 20.14
CA ILE A 200 -9.36 -6.41 18.93
C ILE A 200 -10.31 -7.59 18.77
N LYS A 201 -10.89 -8.07 19.88
CA LYS A 201 -11.88 -9.15 19.84
C LYS A 201 -13.12 -8.72 19.05
N THR A 202 -13.55 -7.47 19.20
CA THR A 202 -14.68 -6.90 18.47
C THR A 202 -14.27 -6.46 17.07
N LEU A 203 -13.17 -5.70 16.92
CA LEU A 203 -12.72 -5.18 15.61
C LEU A 203 -12.21 -6.27 14.67
N GLU A 204 -11.68 -7.37 15.21
CA GLU A 204 -11.15 -8.51 14.45
C GLU A 204 -10.13 -8.10 13.39
N GLN A 205 -10.31 -8.57 12.15
CA GLN A 205 -9.44 -8.29 11.01
C GLN A 205 -9.55 -6.86 10.47
N CYS A 206 -10.59 -6.13 10.89
CA CYS A 206 -10.79 -4.74 10.48
C CYS A 206 -9.77 -3.79 11.13
N PHE A 207 -9.10 -4.19 12.21
CA PHE A 207 -8.08 -3.38 12.84
C PHE A 207 -6.68 -3.68 12.27
N ILE A 208 -6.02 -2.64 11.80
CA ILE A 208 -4.62 -2.67 11.39
C ILE A 208 -3.87 -1.52 12.09
N ALA A 209 -2.73 -1.83 12.66
CA ALA A 209 -1.82 -0.84 13.21
C ALA A 209 -0.75 -0.48 12.16
N ILE A 210 -0.59 0.80 11.86
CA ILE A 210 0.52 1.29 11.03
C ILE A 210 1.56 1.92 11.95
N PHE A 211 2.81 1.50 11.78
CA PHE A 211 3.96 2.05 12.49
C PHE A 211 4.89 2.76 11.53
N LEU A 212 5.25 3.99 11.82
CA LEU A 212 6.35 4.69 11.16
C LEU A 212 7.64 4.35 11.89
N LEU A 213 8.32 3.27 11.48
CA LEU A 213 9.53 2.77 12.14
C LEU A 213 10.79 3.58 11.83
N LYS A 214 10.79 4.30 10.73
CA LYS A 214 11.90 5.14 10.29
C LYS A 214 11.39 6.31 9.49
N SER A 215 11.92 7.48 9.75
CA SER A 215 11.78 8.67 8.91
C SER A 215 13.08 9.47 8.93
N ARG A 216 13.61 9.79 7.75
CA ARG A 216 14.77 10.70 7.62
C ARG A 216 14.33 12.17 7.59
N PHE A 217 13.03 12.44 7.53
CA PHE A 217 12.49 13.79 7.38
C PHE A 217 11.83 14.34 8.65
N GLY A 218 11.75 13.55 9.70
CA GLY A 218 11.09 13.96 10.93
C GLY A 218 11.03 12.85 11.97
N THR A 219 10.01 12.91 12.85
CA THR A 219 9.81 11.93 13.93
C THR A 219 9.55 10.53 13.40
N SER A 220 10.05 9.54 14.09
CA SER A 220 9.73 8.12 13.91
C SER A 220 9.01 7.57 15.13
N ASP A 221 8.77 6.27 15.14
CA ASP A 221 8.09 5.55 16.22
C ASP A 221 6.64 6.04 16.48
N ILE A 222 5.98 6.45 15.38
CA ILE A 222 4.59 6.86 15.38
C ILE A 222 3.71 5.63 15.14
N PHE A 223 2.65 5.51 15.94
CA PHE A 223 1.60 4.52 15.79
C PHE A 223 0.32 5.19 15.28
N VAL A 224 -0.28 4.63 14.24
CA VAL A 224 -1.57 5.07 13.68
C VAL A 224 -2.53 3.89 13.65
N PRO A 225 -3.66 3.95 14.37
CA PRO A 225 -4.70 2.93 14.33
C PRO A 225 -5.56 3.11 13.08
N MET A 226 -5.72 2.04 12.29
CA MET A 226 -6.49 2.09 11.05
C MET A 226 -7.59 1.04 11.06
N GLY A 227 -8.77 1.43 10.58
CA GLY A 227 -9.75 0.50 10.05
C GLY A 227 -9.33 0.08 8.65
N PHE A 228 -9.32 -1.22 8.36
CA PHE A 228 -9.06 -1.79 7.05
C PHE A 228 -10.24 -2.58 6.54
N TYR A 229 -10.80 -2.15 5.44
CA TYR A 229 -11.96 -2.74 4.80
C TYR A 229 -11.56 -3.34 3.45
N GLY A 230 -11.11 -4.61 3.52
CA GLY A 230 -10.55 -5.32 2.37
C GLY A 230 -11.51 -5.48 1.19
N ASP A 231 -12.80 -5.49 1.46
CA ASP A 231 -13.86 -5.63 0.44
C ASP A 231 -13.96 -4.39 -0.47
N CYS A 232 -13.68 -3.20 0.04
CA CYS A 232 -13.58 -1.96 -0.76
C CYS A 232 -12.16 -1.39 -0.83
N SER A 233 -11.16 -2.15 -0.34
CA SER A 233 -9.74 -1.77 -0.33
C SER A 233 -9.45 -0.44 0.38
N HIS A 234 -10.22 -0.12 1.41
CA HIS A 234 -10.16 1.17 2.09
C HIS A 234 -9.43 1.10 3.43
N TYR A 235 -8.66 2.14 3.72
CA TYR A 235 -7.99 2.36 5.01
C TYR A 235 -8.42 3.71 5.56
N ILE A 236 -8.81 3.76 6.83
CA ILE A 236 -9.14 5.01 7.50
C ILE A 236 -8.66 4.99 8.94
N GLU A 237 -8.15 6.11 9.42
CA GLU A 237 -7.78 6.27 10.81
C GLU A 237 -9.03 6.20 11.71
N ILE A 238 -9.00 5.29 12.69
CA ILE A 238 -10.06 5.17 13.70
C ILE A 238 -9.73 6.06 14.90
N PRO A 239 -10.76 6.49 15.66
CA PRO A 239 -10.56 7.33 16.83
C PRO A 239 -9.70 6.67 17.92
N LYS A 240 -9.24 7.45 18.89
CA LYS A 240 -8.54 6.92 20.06
C LYS A 240 -9.47 5.99 20.86
N PRO A 241 -8.91 5.00 21.58
CA PRO A 241 -9.72 4.02 22.33
C PRO A 241 -10.70 4.66 23.30
N ASP A 242 -10.29 5.78 23.93
CA ASP A 242 -11.10 6.49 24.93
C ASP A 242 -12.26 7.30 24.29
N GLU A 243 -12.26 7.44 22.96
CA GLU A 243 -13.29 8.12 22.16
C GLU A 243 -14.28 7.14 21.52
N ILE A 244 -14.02 5.83 21.64
CA ILE A 244 -14.86 4.78 21.03
C ILE A 244 -15.81 4.23 22.09
N TYR A 245 -17.11 4.52 21.92
CA TYR A 245 -18.18 3.99 22.77
C TYR A 245 -18.75 2.67 22.23
N ASP A 246 -18.72 2.47 20.92
CA ASP A 246 -19.22 1.28 20.25
C ASP A 246 -18.21 0.84 19.17
N TYR A 247 -17.52 -0.25 19.43
CA TYR A 247 -16.53 -0.84 18.53
C TYR A 247 -17.18 -1.53 17.32
N GLU A 248 -18.42 -2.03 17.43
CA GLU A 248 -19.12 -2.69 16.32
C GLU A 248 -19.33 -1.74 15.13
N LYS A 249 -19.54 -0.45 15.40
CA LYS A 249 -19.66 0.57 14.36
C LYS A 249 -18.46 0.60 13.40
N TYR A 250 -17.26 0.30 13.89
CA TYR A 250 -16.01 0.40 13.12
C TYR A 250 -15.67 -0.89 12.34
N LYS A 251 -16.53 -1.91 12.39
CA LYS A 251 -16.39 -3.12 11.55
C LYS A 251 -16.95 -2.93 10.14
N ASP A 252 -17.81 -1.97 9.95
CA ASP A 252 -18.44 -1.64 8.69
C ASP A 252 -17.81 -0.38 8.10
N PRO A 253 -17.43 -0.34 6.80
CA PRO A 253 -16.84 0.85 6.19
C PRO A 253 -17.81 2.04 6.08
N TYR A 254 -19.12 1.84 6.19
CA TYR A 254 -20.13 2.90 5.99
C TYR A 254 -20.05 4.03 7.02
N TRP A 255 -19.46 3.80 8.20
CA TRP A 255 -19.21 4.89 9.15
C TRP A 255 -18.30 6.01 8.59
N ILE A 256 -17.54 5.72 7.51
CA ILE A 256 -16.69 6.68 6.80
C ILE A 256 -17.57 7.75 6.15
N LEU A 257 -18.66 7.34 5.50
CA LEU A 257 -19.58 8.22 4.80
C LEU A 257 -20.26 9.20 5.76
N ASP A 258 -20.57 8.76 6.99
CA ASP A 258 -21.09 9.63 8.06
C ASP A 258 -20.10 10.76 8.42
N LYS A 259 -18.78 10.52 8.30
CA LYS A 259 -17.76 11.54 8.55
C LYS A 259 -17.67 12.57 7.44
N GLU A 260 -17.73 12.15 6.18
CA GLU A 260 -17.63 13.04 5.02
C GLU A 260 -18.82 13.97 4.91
N ASP A 261 -20.03 13.51 5.23
CA ASP A 261 -21.22 14.35 5.31
C ASP A 261 -21.09 15.47 6.36
N ASN A 262 -20.34 15.23 7.43
CA ASN A 262 -20.06 16.25 8.46
C ASN A 262 -18.91 17.20 8.07
N ILE A 263 -17.98 16.76 7.23
CA ILE A 263 -16.85 17.58 6.73
C ILE A 263 -17.33 18.46 5.56
N ASN A 264 -18.11 17.91 4.63
CA ASN A 264 -18.64 18.64 3.47
C ASN A 264 -19.68 19.72 3.84
N LYS A 265 -20.26 19.64 5.04
CA LYS A 265 -21.09 20.74 5.59
C LYS A 265 -20.27 21.92 6.14
N SER A 266 -18.94 21.74 6.30
CA SER A 266 -18.04 22.78 6.82
C SER A 266 -17.14 23.41 5.75
N ASP A 267 -16.91 22.77 4.58
CA ASP A 267 -15.98 23.27 3.56
C ASP A 267 -16.41 22.91 2.13
N ASP A 268 -17.11 23.80 1.48
CA ASP A 268 -17.40 23.74 0.02
C ASP A 268 -16.13 23.87 -0.86
N ASN A 269 -14.93 23.86 -0.29
CA ASN A 269 -13.66 24.12 -0.97
C ASN A 269 -12.72 22.90 -1.10
N LEU A 270 -13.12 21.69 -0.68
CA LEU A 270 -12.22 20.51 -0.68
C LEU A 270 -12.25 19.67 -1.96
N ILE A 271 -13.21 19.89 -2.86
CA ILE A 271 -13.34 19.13 -4.13
C ILE A 271 -12.16 19.41 -5.09
N ASP A 272 -11.44 20.50 -4.93
CA ASP A 272 -10.29 20.86 -5.78
C ASP A 272 -8.95 20.24 -5.34
N GLN A 273 -8.91 19.57 -4.19
CA GLN A 273 -7.66 18.97 -3.68
C GLN A 273 -7.45 17.50 -4.07
N THR A 274 -8.49 16.75 -4.39
CA THR A 274 -8.39 15.35 -4.86
C THR A 274 -7.75 15.23 -6.25
N SER A 275 -7.72 16.31 -7.03
CA SER A 275 -7.01 16.38 -8.30
C SER A 275 -5.47 16.38 -8.17
N LYS A 276 -4.92 16.47 -6.95
CA LYS A 276 -3.46 16.57 -6.69
C LYS A 276 -2.80 15.26 -6.24
N PHE A 277 -3.57 14.24 -5.87
CA PHE A 277 -3.01 12.90 -5.59
C PHE A 277 -3.06 12.06 -6.86
N VAL A 278 -2.05 12.24 -7.67
CA VAL A 278 -1.74 11.36 -8.80
C VAL A 278 -0.80 10.29 -8.28
N LEU A 279 -1.34 9.08 -8.08
CA LEU A 279 -0.55 7.88 -7.87
C LEU A 279 0.29 7.54 -9.10
#